data_f267ec6b82a535dc6cfe7c8a654090ec
#
_entry.id   f267ec6b82a535dc6cfe7c8a654090ec
#
_cell.length_a   1.000
_cell.length_b   1.000
_cell.length_c   1.000
_cell.angle_alpha   90.00
_cell.angle_beta   90.00
_cell.angle_gamma   90.00
#
_symmetry.space_group_name_H-M   'P 1'
#
loop_
_entity.id
_entity.type
_entity.pdbx_description
1 polymer ?
#
loop_
_entity_poly.entity_id
_entity_poly.type
_entity_poly.pdbx_seq_one_letter_code
_entity_poly.pdbx_strand_id
1 'polypeptide(L)'
;MLVTDWGLVSACEGPPLRVLRRGLSTNPAEKGPDLGMMGVRSVNRRHFRLSMLSFEAEAAVQAEPVPPVLPVLYLDDVMCAVMKPEKLLVHRTEIANGDTVFAVQCVREQLGRRVWPVHRLDRGTSGVLVFACDADTASRLGRIMMAGEVKKRYAAVVRGWLEESVDCRHPLSLPEDPYLKKRRGPSEPQDARTVFIERARGEAPVPSGRFETTRLGLVEAELFTGRRHQIRRHLKWLAHPVIGDATYGKGPLNRAVAQWFGADRLMLHCARMTLPHPVTGEEIDIRAPLVEGPFRSAVERL
;
A
#
# COMPACT_ATOMS: atom_id res chain seq x y z
N MET A 1 -10.27 -25.46 -10.11
CA MET A 1 -11.45 -24.93 -9.37
C MET A 1 -11.08 -24.65 -7.91
N LEU A 2 -9.96 -23.93 -7.66
CA LEU A 2 -9.39 -23.68 -6.30
C LEU A 2 -9.03 -22.19 -6.04
N VAL A 3 -9.52 -21.27 -6.87
CA VAL A 3 -9.14 -19.84 -6.81
C VAL A 3 -10.28 -18.96 -6.28
N THR A 4 -11.39 -19.55 -5.87
CA THR A 4 -12.61 -18.83 -5.45
C THR A 4 -12.51 -18.11 -4.12
N ASP A 5 -11.59 -18.48 -3.24
CA ASP A 5 -11.45 -17.83 -1.91
C ASP A 5 -10.67 -16.49 -1.93
N TRP A 6 -10.00 -16.18 -3.04
CA TRP A 6 -9.17 -14.99 -3.19
C TRP A 6 -9.85 -13.80 -3.88
N GLY A 7 -11.17 -13.90 -4.12
CA GLY A 7 -11.90 -12.83 -4.81
C GLY A 7 -11.48 -12.64 -6.28
N LEU A 8 -11.08 -13.74 -6.97
CA LEU A 8 -11.05 -13.77 -8.43
C LEU A 8 -12.50 -13.80 -8.95
N VAL A 9 -13.29 -12.80 -8.62
CA VAL A 9 -14.60 -12.59 -9.19
C VAL A 9 -14.39 -11.74 -10.44
N SER A 10 -14.85 -12.25 -11.58
CA SER A 10 -15.19 -11.46 -12.75
C SER A 10 -15.91 -10.19 -12.30
N ALA A 11 -15.56 -9.06 -12.89
CA ALA A 11 -16.19 -7.77 -12.61
C ALA A 11 -17.70 -7.86 -12.71
N CYS A 12 -18.40 -8.05 -11.60
CA CYS A 12 -19.83 -7.95 -11.43
C CYS A 12 -20.12 -7.12 -10.21
N GLU A 13 -20.57 -5.90 -10.46
CA GLU A 13 -21.46 -5.05 -9.71
C GLU A 13 -21.44 -5.19 -8.17
N GLY A 14 -20.62 -4.35 -7.52
CA GLY A 14 -20.82 -4.00 -6.11
C GLY A 14 -22.04 -3.07 -5.97
N PRO A 15 -22.76 -3.08 -4.83
CA PRO A 15 -23.91 -2.21 -4.63
C PRO A 15 -23.50 -0.74 -4.71
N PRO A 16 -24.36 0.15 -5.25
CA PRO A 16 -24.03 1.55 -5.44
C PRO A 16 -23.81 2.24 -4.09
N LEU A 17 -22.64 2.87 -3.93
CA LEU A 17 -22.32 3.74 -2.81
C LEU A 17 -23.35 4.88 -2.75
N ARG A 18 -24.16 4.92 -1.70
CA ARG A 18 -25.00 6.10 -1.37
C ARG A 18 -24.09 7.25 -0.96
N VAL A 19 -23.77 8.08 -1.93
CA VAL A 19 -23.14 9.39 -1.68
C VAL A 19 -24.20 10.30 -1.08
N LEU A 20 -24.15 10.53 0.22
CA LEU A 20 -24.91 11.60 0.88
C LEU A 20 -24.32 12.95 0.45
N ARG A 21 -24.87 13.51 -0.62
CA ARG A 21 -24.66 14.94 -0.98
C ARG A 21 -25.40 15.78 0.05
N ARG A 22 -24.70 16.36 1.01
CA ARG A 22 -25.18 17.53 1.73
C ARG A 22 -25.13 18.71 0.78
N GLY A 23 -26.33 19.32 0.53
CA GLY A 23 -26.49 20.47 -0.33
C GLY A 23 -25.68 21.66 0.14
N LEU A 24 -24.90 22.21 -0.77
CA LEU A 24 -24.35 23.56 -0.65
C LEU A 24 -25.48 24.54 -0.99
N SER A 25 -25.94 25.25 0.02
CA SER A 25 -26.82 26.41 -0.13
C SER A 25 -26.05 27.53 -0.83
N THR A 26 -26.44 27.85 -2.04
CA THR A 26 -25.99 29.05 -2.75
C THR A 26 -26.80 30.23 -2.29
N ASN A 27 -26.15 31.20 -1.65
CA ASN A 27 -26.73 32.49 -1.36
C ASN A 27 -26.29 33.47 -2.46
N PRO A 28 -27.20 34.20 -3.14
CA PRO A 28 -26.84 35.17 -4.16
C PRO A 28 -26.79 36.60 -3.57
N ALA A 29 -25.92 37.41 -4.16
CA ALA A 29 -25.90 38.86 -4.15
C ALA A 29 -25.15 39.57 -3.02
N GLU A 30 -23.97 40.06 -3.38
CA GLU A 30 -23.52 41.39 -2.97
C GLU A 30 -22.90 42.13 -4.16
N LYS A 31 -23.42 43.35 -4.38
CA LYS A 31 -23.05 44.29 -5.44
C LYS A 31 -21.71 44.95 -5.09
N GLY A 32 -20.74 44.96 -6.02
CA GLY A 32 -19.52 45.76 -5.92
C GLY A 32 -19.75 47.25 -6.25
N PRO A 33 -18.92 48.15 -5.68
CA PRO A 33 -19.03 49.58 -5.92
C PRO A 33 -18.34 49.99 -7.22
N ASP A 34 -18.99 50.98 -7.82
CA ASP A 34 -18.65 51.79 -9.00
C ASP A 34 -17.29 52.51 -8.80
N LEU A 35 -16.34 52.36 -9.72
CA LEU A 35 -15.08 53.10 -9.76
C LEU A 35 -15.08 54.05 -10.94
N GLY A 36 -15.28 55.31 -10.59
CA GLY A 36 -15.24 56.46 -11.50
C GLY A 36 -13.91 56.59 -12.25
N MET A 37 -14.02 57.05 -13.48
CA MET A 37 -12.93 57.48 -14.37
C MET A 37 -12.08 58.59 -13.75
N MET A 38 -10.76 58.44 -13.75
CA MET A 38 -9.82 59.57 -13.66
C MET A 38 -8.60 59.33 -14.59
N GLY A 39 -8.48 60.29 -15.44
CA GLY A 39 -7.41 60.91 -16.17
C GLY A 39 -6.13 60.14 -16.53
N VAL A 40 -5.98 59.92 -17.82
CA VAL A 40 -4.72 59.49 -18.46
C VAL A 40 -3.70 60.65 -18.42
N ARG A 41 -2.55 60.44 -17.72
CA ARG A 41 -1.32 61.24 -17.93
C ARG A 41 -0.27 60.40 -18.64
N SER A 42 0.23 60.95 -19.74
CA SER A 42 1.26 60.39 -20.60
C SER A 42 2.56 60.11 -19.85
N VAL A 43 3.09 58.88 -19.92
CA VAL A 43 4.39 58.52 -19.43
C VAL A 43 5.25 57.98 -20.58
N ASN A 44 6.46 58.51 -20.63
CA ASN A 44 7.55 58.50 -21.60
C ASN A 44 8.00 57.11 -22.04
N ARG A 45 8.04 56.86 -23.35
CA ARG A 45 8.29 55.59 -24.05
C ARG A 45 9.76 55.14 -24.11
N ARG A 46 10.63 55.42 -23.16
CA ARG A 46 12.05 55.05 -23.30
C ARG A 46 12.65 54.10 -22.26
N HIS A 47 11.89 53.60 -21.29
CA HIS A 47 12.41 52.70 -20.24
C HIS A 47 11.72 51.32 -20.15
N PHE A 48 10.95 50.94 -21.18
CA PHE A 48 10.07 49.73 -21.11
C PHE A 48 10.64 48.51 -21.88
N ARG A 49 11.92 48.48 -22.19
CA ARG A 49 12.50 47.41 -23.04
C ARG A 49 13.48 46.47 -22.32
N LEU A 50 13.71 46.63 -21.03
CA LEU A 50 14.64 45.80 -20.26
C LEU A 50 14.04 45.05 -19.07
N SER A 51 12.73 45.19 -18.80
CA SER A 51 12.06 44.49 -17.69
C SER A 51 11.13 43.36 -18.12
N MET A 52 11.00 43.09 -19.42
CA MET A 52 10.14 41.99 -19.91
C MET A 52 10.88 40.66 -20.13
N LEU A 53 12.21 40.59 -19.94
CA LEU A 53 12.99 39.37 -20.10
C LEU A 53 13.29 38.68 -18.76
N SER A 54 12.87 39.23 -17.63
CA SER A 54 13.07 38.62 -16.31
C SER A 54 11.77 38.11 -15.64
N PHE A 55 10.63 38.19 -16.31
CA PHE A 55 9.32 37.80 -15.73
C PHE A 55 8.77 36.46 -16.26
N GLU A 56 9.47 35.80 -17.19
CA GLU A 56 9.09 34.47 -17.71
C GLU A 56 9.81 33.29 -17.03
N ALA A 57 10.63 33.55 -16.02
CA ALA A 57 11.39 32.49 -15.33
C ALA A 57 10.87 32.18 -13.91
N GLU A 58 9.82 32.84 -13.44
CA GLU A 58 9.22 32.58 -12.11
C GLU A 58 7.75 32.24 -12.26
N ALA A 59 7.43 31.00 -12.34
CA ALA A 59 6.26 30.30 -11.81
C ALA A 59 5.96 29.02 -12.60
N ALA A 60 6.95 28.15 -12.77
CA ALA A 60 6.61 26.75 -12.73
C ALA A 60 6.31 26.43 -11.25
N VAL A 61 5.15 26.84 -10.75
CA VAL A 61 4.56 26.24 -9.56
C VAL A 61 4.41 24.77 -9.94
N GLN A 62 5.35 23.95 -9.45
CA GLN A 62 5.24 22.50 -9.55
C GLN A 62 3.93 22.19 -8.82
N ALA A 63 2.87 21.96 -9.60
CA ALA A 63 1.59 21.51 -9.07
C ALA A 63 1.91 20.30 -8.19
N GLU A 64 1.62 20.39 -6.89
CA GLU A 64 1.82 19.27 -6.00
C GLU A 64 1.09 18.05 -6.59
N PRO A 65 1.73 16.87 -6.65
CA PRO A 65 1.12 15.70 -7.28
C PRO A 65 -0.21 15.41 -6.57
N VAL A 66 -1.30 15.44 -7.33
CA VAL A 66 -2.63 15.10 -6.81
C VAL A 66 -2.57 13.68 -6.26
N PRO A 67 -2.85 13.48 -4.97
CA PRO A 67 -2.78 12.15 -4.36
C PRO A 67 -3.76 11.19 -5.05
N PRO A 68 -3.35 9.93 -5.32
CA PRO A 68 -4.22 8.96 -5.95
C PRO A 68 -5.41 8.62 -5.05
N VAL A 69 -6.59 8.45 -5.65
CA VAL A 69 -7.77 7.94 -4.96
C VAL A 69 -7.59 6.44 -4.72
N LEU A 70 -7.66 6.02 -3.45
CA LEU A 70 -7.53 4.62 -3.07
C LEU A 70 -8.92 3.95 -3.01
N PRO A 71 -9.11 2.76 -3.63
CA PRO A 71 -10.37 2.03 -3.52
C PRO A 71 -10.75 1.78 -2.07
N VAL A 72 -11.96 2.15 -1.69
CA VAL A 72 -12.51 1.91 -0.34
C VAL A 72 -13.06 0.49 -0.27
N LEU A 73 -12.58 -0.29 0.70
CA LEU A 73 -12.99 -1.67 0.96
C LEU A 73 -14.02 -1.77 2.09
N TYR A 74 -13.95 -0.83 3.04
CA TYR A 74 -14.87 -0.69 4.16
C TYR A 74 -14.90 0.75 4.63
N LEU A 75 -16.05 1.27 5.02
CA LEU A 75 -16.21 2.61 5.58
C LEU A 75 -17.44 2.69 6.47
N ASP A 76 -17.23 3.20 7.68
CA ASP A 76 -18.28 3.65 8.60
C ASP A 76 -17.89 4.98 9.28
N ASP A 77 -18.56 5.33 10.37
CA ASP A 77 -18.32 6.58 11.09
C ASP A 77 -16.97 6.62 11.81
N VAL A 78 -16.44 5.47 12.22
CA VAL A 78 -15.28 5.37 13.12
C VAL A 78 -14.02 4.80 12.45
N MET A 79 -14.16 4.01 11.39
CA MET A 79 -13.02 3.43 10.68
C MET A 79 -13.21 3.34 9.17
N CYS A 80 -12.10 3.28 8.45
CA CYS A 80 -12.12 2.92 7.04
C CYS A 80 -11.01 1.93 6.71
N ALA A 81 -11.22 1.14 5.65
CA ALA A 81 -10.19 0.34 5.03
C ALA A 81 -10.11 0.63 3.54
N VAL A 82 -8.90 0.71 3.03
CA VAL A 82 -8.65 0.96 1.62
C VAL A 82 -7.73 -0.11 1.03
N MET A 83 -7.77 -0.27 -0.29
CA MET A 83 -6.80 -1.05 -1.01
C MET A 83 -5.56 -0.20 -1.32
N LYS A 84 -4.48 -0.43 -0.57
CA LYS A 84 -3.20 0.23 -0.83
C LYS A 84 -2.54 -0.38 -2.07
N PRO A 85 -2.14 0.38 -3.08
CA PRO A 85 -1.31 -0.12 -4.17
C PRO A 85 0.12 -0.41 -3.70
N GLU A 86 0.89 -1.12 -4.51
CA GLU A 86 2.35 -1.19 -4.36
C GLU A 86 3.00 0.19 -4.60
N LYS A 87 4.26 0.33 -4.21
CA LYS A 87 5.09 1.54 -4.34
C LYS A 87 4.62 2.74 -3.52
N LEU A 88 3.45 2.69 -2.86
CA LEU A 88 2.96 3.72 -1.96
C LEU A 88 3.36 3.42 -0.50
N LEU A 89 3.97 4.38 0.18
CA LEU A 89 4.24 4.32 1.62
C LEU A 89 2.97 4.66 2.43
N VAL A 90 2.84 4.10 3.63
CA VAL A 90 1.71 4.39 4.51
C VAL A 90 1.81 5.80 5.09
N HIS A 91 2.98 6.17 5.61
CA HIS A 91 3.28 7.48 6.19
C HIS A 91 4.74 7.86 5.94
N ARG A 92 5.07 9.13 6.14
CA ARG A 92 6.46 9.60 6.01
C ARG A 92 7.37 8.88 7.02
N THR A 93 8.50 8.41 6.54
CA THR A 93 9.57 7.82 7.36
C THR A 93 10.85 8.59 7.11
N GLU A 94 11.84 8.52 8.01
CA GLU A 94 13.15 9.17 7.83
C GLU A 94 13.88 8.73 6.54
N ILE A 95 13.48 7.59 5.98
CA ILE A 95 14.08 6.97 4.78
C ILE A 95 13.31 7.36 3.50
N ALA A 96 12.19 8.06 3.62
CA ALA A 96 11.34 8.45 2.49
C ALA A 96 11.94 9.63 1.70
N ASN A 97 13.20 9.50 1.26
CA ASN A 97 13.83 10.51 0.41
C ASN A 97 13.20 10.45 -0.99
N GLY A 98 12.48 11.51 -1.37
CA GLY A 98 11.85 11.66 -2.69
C GLY A 98 10.39 11.24 -2.77
N ASP A 99 9.82 10.52 -1.78
CA ASP A 99 8.38 10.25 -1.75
C ASP A 99 7.64 11.48 -1.20
N THR A 100 6.72 12.03 -1.97
CA THR A 100 5.91 13.21 -1.60
C THR A 100 4.48 12.84 -1.22
N VAL A 101 4.00 11.65 -1.64
CA VAL A 101 2.64 11.16 -1.43
C VAL A 101 2.65 9.91 -0.56
N PHE A 102 1.75 9.87 0.44
CA PHE A 102 1.59 8.76 1.39
C PHE A 102 0.12 8.35 1.51
N ALA A 103 -0.15 7.08 1.78
CA ALA A 103 -1.52 6.57 1.88
C ALA A 103 -2.36 7.34 2.91
N VAL A 104 -1.78 7.78 4.03
CA VAL A 104 -2.48 8.59 5.03
C VAL A 104 -2.95 9.94 4.48
N GLN A 105 -2.19 10.56 3.55
CA GLN A 105 -2.58 11.80 2.89
C GLN A 105 -3.72 11.54 1.91
N CYS A 106 -3.58 10.51 1.06
CA CYS A 106 -4.62 10.10 0.11
C CYS A 106 -5.98 9.90 0.80
N VAL A 107 -5.99 9.10 1.88
CA VAL A 107 -7.24 8.80 2.62
C VAL A 107 -7.78 10.03 3.33
N ARG A 108 -6.91 10.89 3.89
CA ARG A 108 -7.33 12.14 4.52
C ARG A 108 -8.03 13.07 3.54
N GLU A 109 -7.48 13.26 2.37
CA GLU A 109 -8.07 14.10 1.32
C GLU A 109 -9.35 13.48 0.78
N GLN A 110 -9.34 12.17 0.53
CA GLN A 110 -10.49 11.43 0.01
C GLN A 110 -11.69 11.49 0.96
N LEU A 111 -11.48 11.45 2.29
CA LEU A 111 -12.53 11.49 3.30
C LEU A 111 -12.82 12.90 3.83
N GLY A 112 -12.00 13.89 3.51
CA GLY A 112 -12.14 15.26 4.02
C GLY A 112 -11.95 15.38 5.54
N ARG A 113 -11.31 14.40 6.18
CA ARG A 113 -11.09 14.38 7.63
C ARG A 113 -9.76 13.73 8.01
N ARG A 114 -9.27 14.02 9.22
CA ARG A 114 -8.10 13.38 9.77
C ARG A 114 -8.33 11.88 9.97
N VAL A 115 -7.31 11.06 9.63
CA VAL A 115 -7.31 9.61 9.82
C VAL A 115 -6.00 9.15 10.45
N TRP A 116 -6.04 8.00 11.11
CA TRP A 116 -4.90 7.38 11.82
C TRP A 116 -4.68 5.97 11.28
N PRO A 117 -3.53 5.67 10.67
CA PRO A 117 -3.20 4.31 10.28
C PRO A 117 -3.02 3.43 11.53
N VAL A 118 -3.71 2.30 11.62
CA VAL A 118 -3.64 1.40 12.77
C VAL A 118 -2.63 0.27 12.59
N HIS A 119 -2.19 0.05 11.35
CA HIS A 119 -1.08 -0.83 11.00
C HIS A 119 -0.35 -0.30 9.77
N ARG A 120 0.69 -1.03 9.37
CA ARG A 120 1.45 -0.68 8.17
C ARG A 120 1.59 -1.86 7.24
N LEU A 121 1.69 -1.56 5.95
CA LEU A 121 2.20 -2.44 4.91
C LEU A 121 3.55 -1.90 4.42
N ASP A 122 4.42 -2.79 3.96
CA ASP A 122 5.67 -2.38 3.31
C ASP A 122 5.35 -1.58 2.03
N ARG A 123 6.29 -0.74 1.57
CA ARG A 123 6.13 0.04 0.34
C ARG A 123 5.72 -0.83 -0.86
N GLY A 124 6.37 -2.00 -1.02
CA GLY A 124 6.09 -2.92 -2.13
C GLY A 124 4.86 -3.80 -1.95
N THR A 125 4.29 -3.89 -0.74
CA THR A 125 3.12 -4.70 -0.44
C THR A 125 1.84 -3.95 -0.77
N SER A 126 0.92 -4.59 -1.48
CA SER A 126 -0.43 -4.07 -1.73
C SER A 126 -1.48 -4.73 -0.82
N GLY A 127 -2.73 -4.26 -0.86
CA GLY A 127 -3.86 -4.89 -0.18
C GLY A 127 -4.47 -4.07 0.96
N VAL A 128 -5.17 -4.75 1.88
CA VAL A 128 -5.95 -4.14 2.95
C VAL A 128 -5.10 -3.25 3.84
N LEU A 129 -5.46 -1.98 3.96
CA LEU A 129 -4.90 -1.02 4.89
C LEU A 129 -6.01 -0.31 5.66
N VAL A 130 -6.00 -0.45 7.01
CA VAL A 130 -7.04 0.06 7.90
C VAL A 130 -6.61 1.35 8.58
N PHE A 131 -7.56 2.29 8.68
CA PHE A 131 -7.43 3.56 9.38
C PHE A 131 -8.57 3.73 10.38
N ALA A 132 -8.28 4.36 11.50
CA ALA A 132 -9.27 4.93 12.38
C ALA A 132 -9.64 6.36 11.92
N CYS A 133 -10.86 6.78 12.18
CA CYS A 133 -11.37 8.10 11.84
C CYS A 133 -11.32 9.10 13.01
N ASP A 134 -10.94 8.63 14.20
CA ASP A 134 -10.71 9.42 15.41
C ASP A 134 -9.62 8.77 16.29
N ALA A 135 -9.13 9.51 17.29
CA ALA A 135 -8.03 9.07 18.15
C ALA A 135 -8.42 7.96 19.14
N ASP A 136 -9.67 7.96 19.63
CA ASP A 136 -10.17 6.92 20.54
C ASP A 136 -10.28 5.58 19.82
N THR A 137 -10.86 5.58 18.62
CA THR A 137 -10.92 4.42 17.74
C THR A 137 -9.52 3.93 17.38
N ALA A 138 -8.56 4.83 17.10
CA ALA A 138 -7.17 4.43 16.85
C ALA A 138 -6.55 3.69 18.06
N SER A 139 -6.82 4.17 19.28
CA SER A 139 -6.39 3.52 20.51
C SER A 139 -7.04 2.13 20.71
N ARG A 140 -8.33 2.02 20.46
CA ARG A 140 -9.07 0.74 20.55
C ARG A 140 -8.55 -0.29 19.53
N LEU A 141 -8.44 0.10 18.26
CA LEU A 141 -7.87 -0.76 17.21
C LEU A 141 -6.41 -1.14 17.50
N GLY A 142 -5.64 -0.23 18.09
CA GLY A 142 -4.29 -0.55 18.56
C GLY A 142 -4.27 -1.66 19.61
N ARG A 143 -5.20 -1.65 20.58
CA ARG A 143 -5.34 -2.71 21.60
C ARG A 143 -5.75 -4.05 20.97
N ILE A 144 -6.73 -4.05 20.06
CA ILE A 144 -7.17 -5.23 19.31
C ILE A 144 -6.00 -5.85 18.53
N MET A 145 -5.18 -4.99 17.87
CA MET A 145 -3.97 -5.44 17.16
C MET A 145 -2.94 -6.07 18.11
N MET A 146 -2.71 -5.48 19.29
CA MET A 146 -1.75 -5.97 20.29
C MET A 146 -2.24 -7.25 20.97
N ALA A 147 -3.55 -7.42 21.16
CA ALA A 147 -4.15 -8.63 21.69
C ALA A 147 -4.10 -9.83 20.71
N GLY A 148 -3.72 -9.58 19.43
CA GLY A 148 -3.65 -10.64 18.42
C GLY A 148 -5.01 -11.07 17.87
N GLU A 149 -6.06 -10.29 18.11
CA GLU A 149 -7.42 -10.59 17.66
C GLU A 149 -7.65 -10.36 16.17
N VAL A 150 -6.65 -9.77 15.47
CA VAL A 150 -6.72 -9.51 14.04
C VAL A 150 -6.08 -10.63 13.24
N LYS A 151 -6.87 -11.31 12.43
CA LYS A 151 -6.39 -12.30 11.46
C LYS A 151 -6.00 -11.60 10.16
N LYS A 152 -4.79 -11.85 9.66
CA LYS A 152 -4.26 -11.26 8.44
C LYS A 152 -3.80 -12.35 7.50
N ARG A 153 -4.37 -12.40 6.31
CA ARG A 153 -4.00 -13.36 5.27
C ARG A 153 -3.42 -12.63 4.07
N TYR A 154 -2.29 -13.13 3.62
CA TYR A 154 -1.54 -12.60 2.51
C TYR A 154 -1.42 -13.63 1.41
N ALA A 155 -1.44 -13.17 0.16
CA ALA A 155 -1.01 -13.94 -1.00
C ALA A 155 0.43 -13.56 -1.34
N ALA A 156 1.26 -14.55 -1.64
CA ALA A 156 2.64 -14.35 -2.10
C ALA A 156 2.97 -15.31 -3.24
N VAL A 157 3.61 -14.81 -4.30
CA VAL A 157 4.27 -15.69 -5.28
C VAL A 157 5.72 -15.85 -4.85
N VAL A 158 6.15 -17.10 -4.68
CA VAL A 158 7.47 -17.45 -4.16
C VAL A 158 8.25 -18.30 -5.15
N ARG A 159 9.57 -18.31 -5.01
CA ARG A 159 10.44 -19.23 -5.72
C ARG A 159 10.45 -20.60 -5.04
N GLY A 160 10.34 -21.65 -5.83
CA GLY A 160 10.27 -23.04 -5.35
C GLY A 160 8.85 -23.44 -4.98
N TRP A 161 8.67 -24.71 -4.69
CA TRP A 161 7.45 -25.28 -4.17
C TRP A 161 7.60 -25.51 -2.69
N LEU A 162 6.65 -25.04 -1.92
CA LEU A 162 6.60 -25.26 -0.47
C LEU A 162 6.08 -26.68 -0.20
N GLU A 163 6.36 -27.20 0.99
CA GLU A 163 5.56 -28.30 1.51
C GLU A 163 4.11 -27.82 1.73
N GLU A 164 3.16 -28.75 1.77
CA GLU A 164 1.74 -28.46 1.78
C GLU A 164 1.32 -27.39 2.81
N SER A 165 1.91 -27.46 4.01
CA SER A 165 1.75 -26.48 5.09
C SER A 165 3.00 -26.36 5.94
N VAL A 166 3.41 -25.13 6.28
CA VAL A 166 4.60 -24.87 7.11
C VAL A 166 4.25 -23.87 8.23
N ASP A 167 4.35 -24.29 9.50
CA ASP A 167 4.30 -23.39 10.68
C ASP A 167 5.70 -22.84 10.98
N CYS A 168 6.04 -21.70 10.44
CA CYS A 168 7.34 -21.06 10.63
C CYS A 168 7.35 -20.22 11.92
N ARG A 169 8.18 -20.62 12.89
CA ARG A 169 8.38 -19.95 14.17
C ARG A 169 9.79 -19.40 14.35
N HIS A 170 10.47 -19.10 13.26
CA HIS A 170 11.82 -18.56 13.31
C HIS A 170 11.83 -17.13 13.91
N PRO A 171 12.53 -16.90 15.04
CA PRO A 171 12.55 -15.59 15.69
C PRO A 171 13.26 -14.54 14.82
N LEU A 172 12.83 -13.30 14.90
CA LEU A 172 13.30 -12.23 14.04
C LEU A 172 13.84 -11.05 14.84
N SER A 173 15.12 -10.70 14.65
CA SER A 173 15.71 -9.46 15.12
C SER A 173 15.19 -8.27 14.32
N LEU A 174 15.28 -7.04 14.83
CA LEU A 174 15.07 -5.85 14.00
C LEU A 174 16.13 -5.85 12.88
N PRO A 175 15.72 -5.72 11.59
CA PRO A 175 16.68 -5.62 10.53
C PRO A 175 17.55 -4.38 10.73
N GLU A 176 18.86 -4.50 10.49
CA GLU A 176 19.73 -3.35 10.42
C GLU A 176 19.22 -2.40 9.34
N ASP A 177 19.07 -1.14 9.70
CA ASP A 177 18.68 -0.09 8.78
C ASP A 177 19.90 0.77 8.47
N PRO A 178 20.49 0.65 7.27
CA PRO A 178 21.71 1.38 6.92
C PRO A 178 21.51 2.90 6.87
N TYR A 179 20.25 3.37 6.85
CA TYR A 179 19.90 4.80 6.77
C TYR A 179 19.57 5.42 8.14
N LEU A 180 19.46 4.62 9.21
CA LEU A 180 19.28 5.18 10.54
C LEU A 180 20.60 5.78 11.04
N LYS A 181 20.61 7.09 11.32
CA LYS A 181 21.77 7.84 11.85
C LYS A 181 22.28 7.31 13.20
N LYS A 182 21.44 6.63 13.98
CA LYS A 182 21.83 5.91 15.18
C LYS A 182 21.79 4.41 14.89
N ARG A 183 22.94 3.78 14.69
CA ARG A 183 23.08 2.32 14.77
C ARG A 183 22.61 1.88 16.17
N ARG A 184 21.43 1.32 16.26
CA ARG A 184 21.10 0.45 17.37
C ARG A 184 21.88 -0.84 17.12
N GLY A 185 22.61 -1.30 18.15
CA GLY A 185 23.27 -2.60 18.10
C GLY A 185 22.28 -3.72 17.74
N PRO A 186 22.75 -4.97 17.51
CA PRO A 186 21.88 -6.09 17.19
C PRO A 186 20.78 -6.17 18.25
N SER A 187 19.52 -6.14 17.80
CA SER A 187 18.38 -6.30 18.71
C SER A 187 18.20 -7.80 18.99
N GLU A 188 17.83 -8.12 20.23
CA GLU A 188 17.43 -9.48 20.59
C GLU A 188 16.35 -9.98 19.62
N PRO A 189 16.46 -11.25 19.16
CA PRO A 189 15.44 -11.88 18.35
C PRO A 189 14.10 -11.90 19.09
N GLN A 190 13.04 -11.52 18.42
CA GLN A 190 11.68 -11.54 18.96
C GLN A 190 10.88 -12.67 18.31
N ASP A 191 10.01 -13.30 19.09
CA ASP A 191 9.12 -14.33 18.59
C ASP A 191 8.37 -13.87 17.37
N ALA A 192 8.36 -14.72 16.35
CA ALA A 192 7.66 -14.48 15.11
C ALA A 192 7.05 -15.79 14.60
N ARG A 193 5.75 -15.75 14.26
CA ARG A 193 5.04 -16.93 13.76
C ARG A 193 4.22 -16.56 12.53
N THR A 194 4.41 -17.38 11.47
CA THR A 194 3.64 -17.32 10.22
C THR A 194 3.33 -18.73 9.77
N VAL A 195 2.07 -19.02 9.50
CA VAL A 195 1.67 -20.27 8.84
C VAL A 195 1.57 -20.03 7.35
N PHE A 196 2.23 -20.86 6.57
CA PHE A 196 2.21 -20.85 5.11
C PHE A 196 1.47 -22.05 4.59
N ILE A 197 0.60 -21.85 3.61
CA ILE A 197 -0.14 -22.92 2.92
C ILE A 197 0.08 -22.72 1.42
N GLU A 198 0.59 -23.74 0.73
CA GLU A 198 0.72 -23.69 -0.72
C GLU A 198 -0.65 -23.87 -1.37
N ARG A 199 -0.99 -23.00 -2.31
CA ARG A 199 -2.29 -22.96 -2.99
C ARG A 199 -2.23 -23.37 -4.45
N ALA A 200 -1.09 -23.11 -5.11
CA ALA A 200 -0.85 -23.50 -6.49
C ALA A 200 0.63 -23.62 -6.78
N ARG A 201 0.98 -24.36 -7.82
CA ARG A 201 2.36 -24.59 -8.29
C ARG A 201 2.45 -24.35 -9.77
N GLY A 202 3.56 -23.78 -10.21
CA GLY A 202 3.88 -23.62 -11.63
C GLY A 202 5.38 -23.53 -11.86
N GLU A 203 5.76 -23.33 -13.11
CA GLU A 203 7.14 -23.13 -13.52
C GLU A 203 7.24 -21.96 -14.52
N ALA A 204 8.23 -21.11 -14.32
CA ALA A 204 8.61 -20.09 -15.29
C ALA A 204 9.69 -20.61 -16.23
N PRO A 205 9.68 -20.34 -17.54
CA PRO A 205 10.74 -20.68 -18.48
C PRO A 205 11.94 -19.75 -18.30
N VAL A 206 12.45 -19.69 -17.09
CA VAL A 206 13.59 -18.90 -16.65
C VAL A 206 14.62 -19.84 -16.04
N PRO A 207 15.82 -19.96 -16.62
CA PRO A 207 16.84 -20.90 -16.11
C PRO A 207 17.26 -20.58 -14.68
N SER A 208 17.40 -21.63 -13.86
CA SER A 208 17.84 -21.53 -12.46
C SER A 208 18.94 -22.54 -12.15
N GLY A 209 20.18 -22.10 -12.20
CA GLY A 209 21.35 -22.98 -12.06
C GLY A 209 21.41 -23.98 -13.20
N ARG A 210 21.34 -25.30 -12.88
CA ARG A 210 21.34 -26.40 -13.85
C ARG A 210 19.94 -26.71 -14.45
N PHE A 211 18.91 -26.05 -14.00
CA PHE A 211 17.53 -26.30 -14.44
C PHE A 211 17.13 -25.27 -15.49
N GLU A 212 16.42 -25.71 -16.53
CA GLU A 212 15.92 -24.86 -17.61
C GLU A 212 14.76 -23.95 -17.16
N THR A 213 14.06 -24.34 -16.10
CA THR A 213 12.91 -23.64 -15.54
C THR A 213 13.16 -23.22 -14.09
N THR A 214 12.35 -22.28 -13.61
CA THR A 214 12.27 -21.91 -12.20
C THR A 214 10.91 -22.31 -11.64
N ARG A 215 10.91 -23.13 -10.60
CA ARG A 215 9.71 -23.50 -9.86
C ARG A 215 9.15 -22.31 -9.09
N LEU A 216 7.83 -22.16 -9.13
CA LEU A 216 7.10 -21.08 -8.46
C LEU A 216 5.92 -21.65 -7.71
N GLY A 217 5.63 -21.08 -6.53
CA GLY A 217 4.46 -21.42 -5.73
C GLY A 217 3.60 -20.18 -5.44
N LEU A 218 2.29 -20.34 -5.45
CA LEU A 218 1.37 -19.40 -4.82
C LEU A 218 1.14 -19.83 -3.39
N VAL A 219 1.49 -18.96 -2.44
CA VAL A 219 1.45 -19.26 -1.01
C VAL A 219 0.50 -18.30 -0.31
N GLU A 220 -0.39 -18.86 0.51
CA GLU A 220 -1.13 -18.12 1.53
C GLU A 220 -0.26 -18.02 2.78
N ALA A 221 -0.17 -16.83 3.37
CA ALA A 221 0.52 -16.60 4.62
C ALA A 221 -0.45 -16.02 5.66
N GLU A 222 -0.69 -16.75 6.76
CA GLU A 222 -1.43 -16.25 7.92
C GLU A 222 -0.45 -15.76 8.99
N LEU A 223 -0.57 -14.47 9.37
CA LEU A 223 0.30 -13.85 10.35
C LEU A 223 -0.27 -13.91 11.76
N PHE A 224 0.49 -14.47 12.70
CA PHE A 224 0.19 -14.46 14.14
C PHE A 224 0.95 -13.36 14.89
N THR A 225 2.05 -12.89 14.34
CA THR A 225 2.85 -11.76 14.84
C THR A 225 3.11 -10.78 13.70
N GLY A 226 3.53 -9.54 13.99
CA GLY A 226 3.70 -8.46 13.00
C GLY A 226 5.10 -7.85 12.98
N ARG A 227 6.19 -8.66 12.90
CA ARG A 227 7.56 -8.14 12.84
C ARG A 227 7.86 -7.51 11.48
N ARG A 228 8.82 -6.58 11.46
CA ARG A 228 9.22 -5.90 10.20
C ARG A 228 9.65 -6.90 9.14
N HIS A 229 9.00 -6.84 7.97
CA HIS A 229 9.22 -7.73 6.82
C HIS A 229 9.03 -9.22 7.13
N GLN A 230 8.22 -9.60 8.10
CA GLN A 230 8.15 -10.96 8.65
C GLN A 230 7.92 -12.03 7.59
N ILE A 231 6.88 -11.95 6.76
CA ILE A 231 6.59 -12.91 5.70
C ILE A 231 7.80 -13.08 4.77
N ARG A 232 8.38 -11.98 4.32
CA ARG A 232 9.51 -11.94 3.39
C ARG A 232 10.75 -12.62 3.98
N ARG A 233 11.02 -12.40 5.26
CA ARG A 233 12.16 -12.97 6.00
C ARG A 233 11.96 -14.44 6.30
N HIS A 234 10.77 -14.85 6.72
CA HIS A 234 10.43 -16.25 6.93
C HIS A 234 10.52 -17.06 5.63
N LEU A 235 9.95 -16.56 4.53
CA LEU A 235 10.04 -17.21 3.23
C LEU A 235 11.48 -17.29 2.70
N LYS A 236 12.31 -16.26 2.95
CA LYS A 236 13.75 -16.33 2.67
C LYS A 236 14.44 -17.40 3.50
N TRP A 237 14.13 -17.47 4.80
CA TRP A 237 14.71 -18.48 5.71
C TRP A 237 14.35 -19.89 5.29
N LEU A 238 13.11 -20.10 4.83
CA LEU A 238 12.64 -21.38 4.26
C LEU A 238 13.19 -21.66 2.84
N ALA A 239 14.08 -20.83 2.29
CA ALA A 239 14.61 -20.90 0.93
C ALA A 239 13.58 -20.65 -0.20
N HIS A 240 12.41 -20.11 0.12
CA HIS A 240 11.34 -19.74 -0.81
C HIS A 240 11.12 -18.21 -0.88
N PRO A 241 12.11 -17.39 -1.30
CA PRO A 241 11.98 -15.95 -1.29
C PRO A 241 10.85 -15.48 -2.21
N VAL A 242 10.19 -14.40 -1.79
CA VAL A 242 9.10 -13.77 -2.58
C VAL A 242 9.64 -13.23 -3.89
N ILE A 243 8.93 -13.45 -4.98
CA ILE A 243 9.26 -12.89 -6.30
C ILE A 243 9.12 -11.35 -6.27
N GLY A 244 10.05 -10.65 -6.92
CA GLY A 244 10.12 -9.19 -6.90
C GLY A 244 10.68 -8.59 -5.59
N ASP A 245 11.15 -9.43 -4.64
CA ASP A 245 11.78 -8.93 -3.41
C ASP A 245 13.23 -8.51 -3.66
N ALA A 246 13.47 -7.20 -3.70
CA ALA A 246 14.79 -6.63 -3.91
C ALA A 246 15.75 -6.83 -2.72
N THR A 247 15.20 -7.04 -1.50
CA THR A 247 16.01 -7.14 -0.27
C THR A 247 16.36 -8.58 0.07
N TYR A 248 15.39 -9.48 -0.01
CA TYR A 248 15.53 -10.86 0.47
C TYR A 248 15.56 -11.90 -0.65
N GLY A 249 15.23 -11.52 -1.89
CA GLY A 249 15.33 -12.37 -3.07
C GLY A 249 16.75 -12.45 -3.64
N LYS A 250 17.04 -13.47 -4.49
CA LYS A 250 18.25 -13.52 -5.32
C LYS A 250 18.10 -12.55 -6.51
N GLY A 251 18.92 -11.51 -6.57
CA GLY A 251 18.79 -10.42 -7.50
C GLY A 251 18.60 -10.79 -8.98
N PRO A 252 19.52 -11.51 -9.67
CA PRO A 252 19.38 -11.79 -11.11
C PRO A 252 18.16 -12.68 -11.44
N LEU A 253 18.03 -13.81 -10.75
CA LEU A 253 16.93 -14.75 -10.98
C LEU A 253 15.58 -14.12 -10.66
N ASN A 254 15.50 -13.36 -9.56
CA ASN A 254 14.27 -12.70 -9.15
C ASN A 254 13.82 -11.65 -10.17
N ARG A 255 14.77 -10.91 -10.75
CA ARG A 255 14.48 -9.96 -11.84
C ARG A 255 14.01 -10.66 -13.11
N ALA A 256 14.68 -11.75 -13.51
CA ALA A 256 14.31 -12.50 -14.71
C ALA A 256 12.88 -13.07 -14.61
N VAL A 257 12.52 -13.65 -13.46
CA VAL A 257 11.15 -14.15 -13.22
C VAL A 257 10.15 -12.99 -13.18
N ALA A 258 10.48 -11.87 -12.53
CA ALA A 258 9.63 -10.69 -12.52
C ALA A 258 9.38 -10.13 -13.93
N GLN A 259 10.42 -10.08 -14.78
CA GLN A 259 10.30 -9.70 -16.19
C GLN A 259 9.40 -10.65 -16.98
N TRP A 260 9.51 -11.94 -16.74
CA TRP A 260 8.64 -12.93 -17.39
C TRP A 260 7.14 -12.72 -17.05
N PHE A 261 6.84 -12.30 -15.84
CA PHE A 261 5.48 -11.91 -15.44
C PHE A 261 5.08 -10.51 -15.93
N GLY A 262 5.99 -9.73 -16.50
CA GLY A 262 5.79 -8.31 -16.75
C GLY A 262 5.66 -7.49 -15.46
N ALA A 263 6.27 -7.98 -14.36
CA ALA A 263 6.12 -7.41 -13.03
C ALA A 263 7.35 -6.62 -12.60
N ASP A 264 7.13 -5.37 -12.17
CA ASP A 264 8.13 -4.54 -11.49
C ASP A 264 7.64 -4.23 -10.06
N ARG A 265 7.33 -5.30 -9.30
CA ARG A 265 6.79 -5.19 -7.95
C ARG A 265 7.10 -6.39 -7.07
N LEU A 266 7.02 -6.19 -5.77
CA LEU A 266 6.98 -7.27 -4.79
C LEU A 266 5.67 -8.06 -4.93
N MET A 267 5.76 -9.38 -5.17
CA MET A 267 4.60 -10.27 -5.28
C MET A 267 4.08 -10.67 -3.89
N LEU A 268 3.65 -9.68 -3.12
CA LEU A 268 3.07 -9.83 -1.78
C LEU A 268 1.86 -8.91 -1.65
N HIS A 269 0.72 -9.47 -1.23
CA HIS A 269 -0.56 -8.80 -1.15
C HIS A 269 -1.33 -9.18 0.11
N CYS A 270 -1.76 -8.20 0.90
CA CYS A 270 -2.65 -8.41 2.05
C CYS A 270 -4.08 -8.60 1.53
N ALA A 271 -4.47 -9.84 1.28
CA ALA A 271 -5.73 -10.16 0.61
C ALA A 271 -6.95 -10.07 1.54
N ARG A 272 -6.78 -10.37 2.83
CA ARG A 272 -7.89 -10.40 3.79
C ARG A 272 -7.43 -9.97 5.18
N MET A 273 -8.28 -9.21 5.83
CA MET A 273 -8.14 -8.87 7.25
C MET A 273 -9.47 -9.05 7.95
N THR A 274 -9.48 -9.85 9.02
CA THR A 274 -10.66 -10.06 9.86
C THR A 274 -10.35 -9.52 11.25
N LEU A 275 -11.22 -8.67 11.78
CA LEU A 275 -11.03 -8.02 13.08
C LEU A 275 -12.38 -7.71 13.75
N PRO A 276 -12.45 -7.65 15.09
CA PRO A 276 -13.64 -7.13 15.77
C PRO A 276 -13.78 -5.62 15.53
N HIS A 277 -15.00 -5.17 15.29
CA HIS A 277 -15.29 -3.74 15.17
C HIS A 277 -15.01 -3.03 16.51
N PRO A 278 -14.29 -1.89 16.51
CA PRO A 278 -13.78 -1.27 17.75
C PRO A 278 -14.86 -0.71 18.68
N VAL A 279 -16.10 -0.58 18.20
CA VAL A 279 -17.24 -0.07 18.97
C VAL A 279 -18.28 -1.16 19.26
N THR A 280 -18.70 -1.93 18.24
CA THR A 280 -19.76 -2.94 18.38
C THR A 280 -19.22 -4.31 18.80
N GLY A 281 -17.95 -4.61 18.56
CA GLY A 281 -17.36 -5.93 18.78
C GLY A 281 -17.71 -6.98 17.71
N GLU A 282 -18.56 -6.65 16.74
CA GLU A 282 -18.90 -7.54 15.64
C GLU A 282 -17.70 -7.83 14.75
N GLU A 283 -17.58 -9.06 14.27
CA GLU A 283 -16.49 -9.44 13.37
C GLU A 283 -16.68 -8.79 11.99
N ILE A 284 -15.67 -8.04 11.53
CA ILE A 284 -15.61 -7.45 10.19
C ILE A 284 -14.64 -8.26 9.34
N ASP A 285 -15.06 -8.66 8.14
CA ASP A 285 -14.26 -9.33 7.14
C ASP A 285 -13.96 -8.39 5.96
N ILE A 286 -12.74 -7.89 5.87
CA ILE A 286 -12.30 -6.96 4.84
C ILE A 286 -11.45 -7.71 3.82
N ARG A 287 -11.85 -7.65 2.55
CA ARG A 287 -11.16 -8.33 1.45
C ARG A 287 -10.66 -7.33 0.42
N ALA A 288 -9.41 -7.50 -0.01
CA ALA A 288 -8.81 -6.79 -1.11
C ALA A 288 -8.62 -7.77 -2.28
N PRO A 289 -9.43 -7.71 -3.34
CA PRO A 289 -9.27 -8.58 -4.48
C PRO A 289 -7.95 -8.27 -5.22
N LEU A 290 -7.39 -9.28 -5.89
CA LEU A 290 -6.30 -9.06 -6.85
C LEU A 290 -6.88 -8.35 -8.08
N VAL A 291 -6.57 -7.07 -8.22
CA VAL A 291 -6.94 -6.30 -9.42
C VAL A 291 -6.11 -6.75 -10.63
N GLU A 292 -6.59 -6.44 -11.82
CA GLU A 292 -5.85 -6.69 -13.06
C GLU A 292 -4.43 -6.11 -12.98
N GLY A 293 -3.47 -6.86 -13.53
CA GLY A 293 -2.07 -6.49 -13.48
C GLY A 293 -1.13 -7.67 -13.23
N PRO A 294 0.16 -7.39 -13.08
CA PRO A 294 1.20 -8.44 -13.02
C PRO A 294 0.99 -9.49 -11.92
N PHE A 295 0.46 -9.10 -10.75
CA PHE A 295 0.25 -10.06 -9.67
C PHE A 295 -0.88 -11.04 -10.00
N ARG A 296 -2.01 -10.54 -10.49
CA ARG A 296 -3.13 -11.39 -10.94
C ARG A 296 -2.69 -12.29 -12.08
N SER A 297 -2.03 -11.75 -13.10
CA SER A 297 -1.49 -12.54 -14.21
C SER A 297 -0.50 -13.59 -13.76
N ALA A 298 0.31 -13.34 -12.73
CA ALA A 298 1.20 -14.34 -12.16
C ALA A 298 0.43 -15.47 -11.47
N VAL A 299 -0.63 -15.15 -10.72
CA VAL A 299 -1.48 -16.15 -10.05
C VAL A 299 -2.24 -17.00 -11.06
N GLU A 300 -2.72 -16.41 -12.16
CA GLU A 300 -3.44 -17.12 -13.24
C GLU A 300 -2.55 -18.07 -14.05
N ARG A 301 -1.22 -17.89 -14.00
CA ARG A 301 -0.23 -18.76 -14.68
C ARG A 301 0.29 -19.89 -13.80
N LEU A 302 -0.03 -19.91 -12.50
CA LEU A 302 0.34 -20.96 -11.55
C LEU A 302 -0.80 -21.96 -11.37
#